data_bb3d06ee52382e76c62825752f6ae3f6
#
_entry.id   bb3d06ee52382e76c62825752f6ae3f6
#
_cell.length_a   1.000
_cell.length_b   1.000
_cell.length_c   1.000
_cell.angle_alpha   90.00
_cell.angle_beta   90.00
_cell.angle_gamma   90.00
#
_symmetry.space_group_name_H-M   'P 1'
#
loop_
_entity.id
_entity.type
_entity.pdbx_description
1 polymer ?
#
loop_
_entity_poly.entity_id
_entity_poly.type
_entity_poly.pdbx_seq_one_letter_code
_entity_poly.pdbx_strand_id
1 'polypeptide(L)'
;MANYDLCPEVKVPHFHEAWRGYEQIVKELQKRMQKKKTILVIESYIGIYNQEIKENLVNALCPEFVVFADDLAFDGDTITKMVKRNLTDDRVFGVMSHQTLDEFYDQQKLTEARKQVEEAEGLTVVYGTGASLVAKPDILIYADLARWECQCRYRAGETNWKVSNAQEDPLKKNKRGYFFEWRICDRRKEELYDQIDFLLDTNTPDDPKMVSGDDYRYGLSLAVRQPFRLVPYFDASVWGGQWMKEKFCLDPNADNFGWAFDGVPEENSLYLRYGDVRIEVPALNLVRQYPNELLGAKVHSRFGKEFPIRFDFLDTMEGGNLSLQVHPLTEYIQEQFGMHYTQDESYYIMDAKEDAAVYLGVKEDVNMEDMIEDLKKAQAEGQYRFPDEKYVNCFPAKKHDHFLIPAGTVHCGGSNVVVLEISATPYIFTFKLWDWGRVGLDGRPRPVHIDHGKKNIQLDRTTEWVKENLINHVQVLEETESYKEERTGLHELEFIETRRHWFQDSIVLETKGSVNMLNLVEGDAAVIESMDGSFAPYEVHYGETFIVPAQIKKYKITPLPEGKEPKVSGIIQAYVR
;
A
#
# COMPACT_ATOMS: atom_id res chain seq x y z
N MET A 1 27.50 -8.19 -0.62
CA MET A 1 26.27 -8.56 -1.39
C MET A 1 25.12 -7.81 -0.76
N ALA A 2 24.17 -7.34 -1.54
CA ALA A 2 22.99 -6.75 -0.93
C ALA A 2 22.23 -7.82 -0.13
N ASN A 3 21.92 -7.53 1.11
CA ASN A 3 21.20 -8.43 2.00
C ASN A 3 19.71 -8.07 2.11
N TYR A 4 19.20 -7.26 1.17
CA TYR A 4 17.80 -6.85 1.17
C TYR A 4 16.88 -8.07 1.03
N ASP A 5 16.04 -8.31 2.04
CA ASP A 5 15.10 -9.44 2.06
C ASP A 5 13.84 -9.12 1.23
N LEU A 6 13.69 -9.78 0.09
CA LEU A 6 12.54 -9.65 -0.80
C LEU A 6 11.30 -10.42 -0.33
N CYS A 7 11.44 -11.28 0.67
CA CYS A 7 10.38 -12.17 1.15
C CYS A 7 10.27 -12.18 2.68
N PRO A 8 10.16 -11.00 3.34
CA PRO A 8 10.06 -10.95 4.79
C PRO A 8 8.79 -11.67 5.26
N GLU A 9 8.91 -12.45 6.33
CA GLU A 9 7.80 -13.26 6.81
C GLU A 9 7.68 -13.24 8.35
N VAL A 10 6.43 -13.32 8.83
CA VAL A 10 6.13 -13.57 10.23
C VAL A 10 6.01 -15.08 10.45
N LYS A 11 6.94 -15.66 11.20
CA LYS A 11 6.93 -17.09 11.52
C LYS A 11 5.93 -17.37 12.63
N VAL A 12 5.03 -18.34 12.38
CA VAL A 12 4.01 -18.78 13.33
C VAL A 12 4.45 -20.08 13.96
N PRO A 13 5.00 -20.08 15.20
CA PRO A 13 5.67 -21.24 15.78
C PRO A 13 4.70 -22.34 16.22
N HIS A 14 3.47 -21.97 16.58
CA HIS A 14 2.45 -22.89 17.07
C HIS A 14 1.20 -22.72 16.24
N PHE A 15 0.88 -23.71 15.44
CA PHE A 15 -0.32 -23.76 14.58
C PHE A 15 -0.79 -25.22 14.51
N HIS A 16 -2.05 -25.42 14.11
CA HIS A 16 -2.60 -26.75 13.96
C HIS A 16 -2.15 -27.37 12.64
N GLU A 17 -2.58 -26.79 11.53
CA GLU A 17 -2.24 -27.28 10.20
C GLU A 17 -2.42 -26.17 9.14
N ALA A 18 -1.61 -26.23 8.08
CA ALA A 18 -1.77 -25.46 6.86
C ALA A 18 -1.63 -26.38 5.65
N TRP A 19 -2.35 -26.09 4.59
CA TRP A 19 -2.45 -26.96 3.41
C TRP A 19 -2.03 -26.20 2.16
N ARG A 20 -1.41 -26.88 1.22
CA ARG A 20 -1.03 -26.33 -0.08
C ARG A 20 -1.57 -27.19 -1.20
N GLY A 21 -2.17 -26.53 -2.20
CA GLY A 21 -2.77 -27.15 -3.38
C GLY A 21 -4.15 -27.74 -3.14
N TYR A 22 -4.95 -27.73 -4.20
CA TYR A 22 -6.36 -28.15 -4.15
C TYR A 22 -6.57 -29.57 -3.60
N GLU A 23 -5.67 -30.52 -3.91
CA GLU A 23 -5.81 -31.91 -3.45
C GLU A 23 -5.81 -32.02 -1.91
N GLN A 24 -4.89 -31.33 -1.23
CA GLN A 24 -4.81 -31.35 0.23
C GLN A 24 -6.01 -30.61 0.85
N ILE A 25 -6.38 -29.47 0.26
CA ILE A 25 -7.51 -28.64 0.72
C ILE A 25 -8.81 -29.42 0.63
N VAL A 26 -9.10 -30.06 -0.50
CA VAL A 26 -10.30 -30.87 -0.71
C VAL A 26 -10.37 -32.03 0.30
N LYS A 27 -9.26 -32.75 0.51
CA LYS A 27 -9.18 -33.84 1.50
C LYS A 27 -9.49 -33.33 2.91
N GLU A 28 -9.00 -32.18 3.30
CA GLU A 28 -9.27 -31.61 4.62
C GLU A 28 -10.73 -31.20 4.77
N LEU A 29 -11.30 -30.53 3.80
CA LEU A 29 -12.70 -30.11 3.82
C LEU A 29 -13.63 -31.32 3.88
N GLN A 30 -13.37 -32.41 3.13
CA GLN A 30 -14.13 -33.64 3.17
C GLN A 30 -14.15 -34.30 4.56
N LYS A 31 -13.05 -34.20 5.32
CA LYS A 31 -13.02 -34.70 6.71
C LYS A 31 -13.94 -33.88 7.63
N ARG A 32 -14.12 -32.60 7.36
CA ARG A 32 -14.95 -31.67 8.16
C ARG A 32 -16.44 -31.80 7.84
N MET A 33 -16.78 -32.20 6.60
CA MET A 33 -18.16 -32.29 6.10
C MET A 33 -18.79 -33.67 6.32
N GLN A 34 -18.90 -34.10 7.58
CA GLN A 34 -19.45 -35.42 7.92
C GLN A 34 -20.95 -35.41 8.26
N LYS A 35 -21.60 -34.25 8.25
CA LYS A 35 -23.03 -34.10 8.54
C LYS A 35 -23.87 -34.52 7.32
N LYS A 36 -25.11 -35.01 7.59
CA LYS A 36 -26.08 -35.32 6.54
C LYS A 36 -26.45 -34.10 5.67
N LYS A 37 -26.42 -32.92 6.26
CA LYS A 37 -26.61 -31.64 5.58
C LYS A 37 -25.47 -30.72 6.01
N THR A 38 -24.78 -30.11 5.05
CA THR A 38 -23.68 -29.15 5.29
C THR A 38 -23.80 -28.00 4.31
N ILE A 39 -23.69 -26.76 4.81
CA ILE A 39 -23.61 -25.55 4.00
C ILE A 39 -22.17 -25.03 4.07
N LEU A 40 -21.45 -25.15 2.96
CA LEU A 40 -20.12 -24.57 2.77
C LEU A 40 -20.26 -23.26 2.03
N VAL A 41 -19.76 -22.17 2.62
CA VAL A 41 -19.68 -20.86 1.97
C VAL A 41 -18.23 -20.54 1.66
N ILE A 42 -17.94 -20.20 0.40
CA ILE A 42 -16.65 -19.70 -0.07
C ILE A 42 -16.86 -18.25 -0.47
N GLU A 43 -16.60 -17.33 0.46
CA GLU A 43 -16.67 -15.90 0.20
C GLU A 43 -15.42 -15.45 -0.55
N SER A 44 -15.57 -14.90 -1.75
CA SER A 44 -14.47 -14.47 -2.60
C SER A 44 -14.24 -12.97 -2.55
N TYR A 45 -12.99 -12.54 -2.32
CA TYR A 45 -12.60 -11.17 -2.58
C TYR A 45 -12.67 -10.86 -4.09
N ILE A 46 -12.84 -9.59 -4.47
CA ILE A 46 -12.87 -9.21 -5.89
C ILE A 46 -11.50 -9.41 -6.54
N GLY A 47 -11.50 -9.93 -7.77
CA GLY A 47 -10.31 -10.25 -8.55
C GLY A 47 -9.85 -11.71 -8.43
N ILE A 48 -10.55 -12.52 -7.63
CA ILE A 48 -10.29 -13.97 -7.53
C ILE A 48 -10.80 -14.68 -8.79
N TYR A 49 -10.07 -15.69 -9.24
CA TYR A 49 -10.45 -16.56 -10.33
C TYR A 49 -11.54 -17.56 -9.89
N ASN A 50 -12.80 -17.07 -9.82
CA ASN A 50 -13.93 -17.89 -9.39
C ASN A 50 -14.14 -19.16 -10.24
N GLN A 51 -13.71 -19.15 -11.51
CA GLN A 51 -13.75 -20.33 -12.37
C GLN A 51 -12.75 -21.40 -11.88
N GLU A 52 -11.56 -21.01 -11.47
CA GLU A 52 -10.56 -21.90 -10.87
C GLU A 52 -11.09 -22.54 -9.59
N ILE A 53 -11.70 -21.73 -8.70
CA ILE A 53 -12.37 -22.21 -7.47
C ILE A 53 -13.47 -23.23 -7.82
N LYS A 54 -14.29 -22.93 -8.82
CA LYS A 54 -15.35 -23.83 -9.27
C LYS A 54 -14.81 -25.18 -9.73
N GLU A 55 -13.83 -25.15 -10.63
CA GLU A 55 -13.30 -26.35 -11.29
C GLU A 55 -12.52 -27.23 -10.30
N ASN A 56 -11.62 -26.63 -9.51
CA ASN A 56 -10.67 -27.37 -8.70
C ASN A 56 -11.12 -27.61 -7.24
N LEU A 57 -12.02 -26.78 -6.71
CA LEU A 57 -12.50 -26.93 -5.33
C LEU A 57 -13.97 -27.36 -5.29
N VAL A 58 -14.89 -26.57 -5.86
CA VAL A 58 -16.33 -26.85 -5.75
C VAL A 58 -16.68 -28.19 -6.38
N ASN A 59 -16.28 -28.41 -7.64
CA ASN A 59 -16.58 -29.66 -8.35
C ASN A 59 -15.93 -30.88 -7.70
N ALA A 60 -14.74 -30.75 -7.12
CA ALA A 60 -14.04 -31.85 -6.43
C ALA A 60 -14.70 -32.27 -5.13
N LEU A 61 -15.49 -31.39 -4.51
CA LEU A 61 -16.29 -31.70 -3.31
C LEU A 61 -17.59 -32.43 -3.65
N CYS A 62 -17.99 -32.51 -4.93
CA CYS A 62 -19.21 -33.18 -5.42
C CYS A 62 -20.48 -32.74 -4.67
N PRO A 63 -20.81 -31.43 -4.59
CA PRO A 63 -22.01 -30.97 -3.90
C PRO A 63 -23.29 -31.38 -4.60
N GLU A 64 -24.37 -31.61 -3.85
CA GLU A 64 -25.72 -31.83 -4.37
C GLU A 64 -26.37 -30.55 -4.87
N PHE A 65 -26.03 -29.41 -4.28
CA PHE A 65 -26.56 -28.11 -4.68
C PHE A 65 -25.45 -27.04 -4.69
N VAL A 66 -25.46 -26.20 -5.71
CA VAL A 66 -24.45 -25.14 -5.88
C VAL A 66 -25.11 -23.81 -6.22
N VAL A 67 -24.68 -22.75 -5.55
CA VAL A 67 -25.07 -21.36 -5.86
C VAL A 67 -23.83 -20.54 -6.16
N PHE A 68 -23.80 -19.88 -7.31
CA PHE A 68 -22.81 -18.86 -7.61
C PHE A 68 -23.37 -17.48 -7.25
N ALA A 69 -22.84 -16.88 -6.19
CA ALA A 69 -23.39 -15.67 -5.58
C ALA A 69 -23.40 -14.46 -6.54
N ASP A 70 -22.42 -14.37 -7.42
CA ASP A 70 -22.34 -13.27 -8.42
C ASP A 70 -23.55 -13.26 -9.38
N ASP A 71 -24.24 -14.37 -9.60
CA ASP A 71 -25.46 -14.43 -10.43
C ASP A 71 -26.66 -13.74 -9.78
N LEU A 72 -26.59 -13.54 -8.47
CA LEU A 72 -27.63 -12.87 -7.68
C LEU A 72 -27.43 -11.35 -7.61
N ALA A 73 -26.26 -10.85 -7.98
CA ALA A 73 -25.98 -9.41 -8.07
C ALA A 73 -26.70 -8.79 -9.28
N PHE A 74 -26.87 -7.47 -9.24
CA PHE A 74 -27.31 -6.71 -10.42
C PHE A 74 -26.31 -6.87 -11.57
N ASP A 75 -26.74 -6.57 -12.76
CA ASP A 75 -25.86 -6.52 -13.92
C ASP A 75 -24.86 -5.35 -13.84
N GLY A 76 -23.76 -5.46 -14.59
CA GLY A 76 -22.66 -4.51 -14.52
C GLY A 76 -23.03 -3.07 -14.92
N ASP A 77 -24.00 -2.91 -15.84
CA ASP A 77 -24.47 -1.59 -16.25
C ASP A 77 -25.27 -0.92 -15.13
N THR A 78 -26.10 -1.69 -14.44
CA THR A 78 -26.86 -1.23 -13.27
C THR A 78 -25.91 -0.83 -12.15
N ILE A 79 -24.96 -1.70 -11.80
CA ILE A 79 -23.92 -1.41 -10.78
C ILE A 79 -23.14 -0.13 -11.15
N THR A 80 -22.73 0.00 -12.43
CA THR A 80 -21.96 1.17 -12.88
C THR A 80 -22.77 2.45 -12.77
N LYS A 81 -24.10 2.41 -13.02
CA LYS A 81 -24.99 3.56 -12.80
C LYS A 81 -25.10 3.92 -11.32
N MET A 82 -25.22 2.92 -10.43
CA MET A 82 -25.29 3.13 -8.99
C MET A 82 -24.04 3.85 -8.43
N VAL A 83 -22.87 3.52 -8.96
CA VAL A 83 -21.58 4.06 -8.50
C VAL A 83 -21.01 5.16 -9.42
N LYS A 84 -21.82 5.73 -10.32
CA LYS A 84 -21.36 6.75 -11.27
C LYS A 84 -20.64 7.92 -10.57
N ARG A 85 -21.17 8.38 -9.44
CA ARG A 85 -20.55 9.47 -8.64
C ARG A 85 -19.16 9.08 -8.14
N ASN A 86 -18.98 7.82 -7.74
CA ASN A 86 -17.73 7.31 -7.20
C ASN A 86 -16.67 7.17 -8.31
N LEU A 87 -17.08 6.77 -9.51
CA LEU A 87 -16.15 6.55 -10.62
C LEU A 87 -15.68 7.84 -11.26
N THR A 88 -16.44 8.91 -11.25
CA THR A 88 -16.16 10.18 -11.93
C THR A 88 -15.77 10.02 -13.42
N ASP A 89 -15.57 11.13 -14.13
CA ASP A 89 -15.06 11.09 -15.52
C ASP A 89 -13.52 11.14 -15.59
N ASP A 90 -12.84 11.33 -14.45
CA ASP A 90 -11.37 11.32 -14.38
C ASP A 90 -10.80 9.93 -14.64
N ARG A 91 -9.60 9.86 -15.25
CA ARG A 91 -8.91 8.61 -15.55
C ARG A 91 -8.41 7.90 -14.30
N VAL A 92 -8.03 8.64 -13.25
CA VAL A 92 -7.32 8.16 -12.06
C VAL A 92 -8.13 8.35 -10.79
N PHE A 93 -8.78 9.51 -10.62
CA PHE A 93 -9.41 9.91 -9.36
C PHE A 93 -10.92 9.59 -9.35
N GLY A 94 -11.36 9.08 -8.22
CA GLY A 94 -12.76 8.81 -7.90
C GLY A 94 -13.14 9.37 -6.53
N VAL A 95 -14.37 9.12 -6.13
CA VAL A 95 -14.89 9.46 -4.80
C VAL A 95 -15.10 8.18 -4.02
N MET A 96 -14.63 8.13 -2.78
CA MET A 96 -14.72 6.96 -1.92
C MET A 96 -16.16 6.49 -1.75
N SER A 97 -16.41 5.19 -1.99
CA SER A 97 -17.71 4.58 -1.75
C SER A 97 -17.88 4.19 -0.28
N HIS A 98 -19.06 4.52 0.28
CA HIS A 98 -19.49 4.10 1.61
C HIS A 98 -20.57 3.04 1.57
N GLN A 99 -20.95 2.55 0.39
CA GLN A 99 -21.95 1.52 0.19
C GLN A 99 -21.48 0.16 0.72
N THR A 100 -22.42 -0.71 1.06
CA THR A 100 -22.16 -2.09 1.50
C THR A 100 -22.41 -3.06 0.36
N LEU A 101 -21.84 -4.28 0.47
CA LEU A 101 -21.90 -5.27 -0.61
C LEU A 101 -23.34 -5.70 -0.94
N ASP A 102 -24.21 -5.82 0.05
CA ASP A 102 -25.61 -6.23 -0.10
C ASP A 102 -26.47 -5.26 -0.92
N GLU A 103 -26.09 -3.98 -1.00
CA GLU A 103 -26.78 -2.98 -1.84
C GLU A 103 -26.71 -3.29 -3.34
N PHE A 104 -25.75 -4.12 -3.76
CA PHE A 104 -25.53 -4.49 -5.17
C PHE A 104 -26.18 -5.83 -5.56
N TYR A 105 -26.98 -6.41 -4.66
CA TYR A 105 -27.67 -7.69 -4.87
C TYR A 105 -29.18 -7.50 -5.04
N ASP A 106 -29.75 -8.28 -5.99
CA ASP A 106 -31.20 -8.36 -6.18
C ASP A 106 -31.85 -9.10 -5.01
N GLN A 107 -32.66 -8.40 -4.23
CA GLN A 107 -33.27 -8.94 -3.02
C GLN A 107 -34.26 -10.07 -3.29
N GLN A 108 -34.88 -10.12 -4.49
CA GLN A 108 -35.77 -11.21 -4.87
C GLN A 108 -34.95 -12.47 -5.17
N LYS A 109 -33.87 -12.34 -5.95
CA LYS A 109 -32.95 -13.44 -6.23
C LYS A 109 -32.29 -13.97 -4.94
N LEU A 110 -31.85 -13.08 -4.03
CA LEU A 110 -31.29 -13.48 -2.74
C LEU A 110 -32.31 -14.27 -1.90
N THR A 111 -33.54 -13.80 -1.84
CA THR A 111 -34.61 -14.49 -1.08
C THR A 111 -34.91 -15.87 -1.63
N GLU A 112 -34.98 -16.00 -2.95
CA GLU A 112 -35.20 -17.29 -3.61
C GLU A 112 -34.01 -18.25 -3.39
N ALA A 113 -32.78 -17.74 -3.56
CA ALA A 113 -31.58 -18.55 -3.33
C ALA A 113 -31.47 -19.04 -1.87
N ARG A 114 -31.79 -18.17 -0.90
CA ARG A 114 -31.83 -18.55 0.53
C ARG A 114 -32.81 -19.70 0.78
N LYS A 115 -34.00 -19.60 0.21
CA LYS A 115 -35.03 -20.68 0.33
C LYS A 115 -34.52 -21.97 -0.28
N GLN A 116 -33.93 -21.93 -1.48
CA GLN A 116 -33.40 -23.11 -2.15
C GLN A 116 -32.27 -23.77 -1.32
N VAL A 117 -31.36 -22.98 -0.73
CA VAL A 117 -30.31 -23.48 0.18
C VAL A 117 -30.90 -24.09 1.45
N GLU A 118 -31.97 -23.51 2.03
CA GLU A 118 -32.66 -24.07 3.18
C GLU A 118 -33.33 -25.40 2.86
N GLU A 119 -33.92 -25.58 1.69
CA GLU A 119 -34.61 -26.79 1.25
C GLU A 119 -33.66 -27.88 0.73
N ALA A 120 -32.44 -27.53 0.32
CA ALA A 120 -31.46 -28.45 -0.22
C ALA A 120 -31.00 -29.48 0.83
N GLU A 121 -30.83 -30.72 0.39
CA GLU A 121 -30.26 -31.84 1.19
C GLU A 121 -28.78 -32.03 0.83
N GLY A 122 -28.02 -32.73 1.66
CA GLY A 122 -26.62 -33.06 1.41
C GLY A 122 -25.66 -31.86 1.50
N LEU A 123 -24.61 -31.86 0.70
CA LEU A 123 -23.65 -30.77 0.64
C LEU A 123 -24.14 -29.66 -0.29
N THR A 124 -24.34 -28.51 0.28
CA THR A 124 -24.61 -27.29 -0.48
C THR A 124 -23.37 -26.39 -0.48
N VAL A 125 -22.90 -25.94 -1.64
CA VAL A 125 -21.80 -25.00 -1.77
C VAL A 125 -22.32 -23.67 -2.34
N VAL A 126 -22.08 -22.60 -1.61
CA VAL A 126 -22.32 -21.22 -2.07
C VAL A 126 -20.95 -20.56 -2.23
N TYR A 127 -20.62 -20.06 -3.43
CA TYR A 127 -19.30 -19.49 -3.70
C TYR A 127 -19.39 -18.22 -4.53
N GLY A 128 -18.32 -17.44 -4.52
CA GLY A 128 -18.20 -16.16 -5.23
C GLY A 128 -18.28 -14.94 -4.29
N THR A 129 -18.22 -13.75 -4.88
CA THR A 129 -18.35 -12.49 -4.13
C THR A 129 -19.76 -12.39 -3.57
N GLY A 130 -19.91 -12.11 -2.26
CA GLY A 130 -21.21 -12.03 -1.60
C GLY A 130 -21.85 -13.40 -1.27
N ALA A 131 -21.12 -14.50 -1.35
CA ALA A 131 -21.62 -15.82 -0.99
C ALA A 131 -22.17 -15.87 0.45
N SER A 132 -21.55 -15.15 1.36
CA SER A 132 -21.99 -15.04 2.77
C SER A 132 -23.30 -14.23 2.97
N LEU A 133 -23.81 -13.57 1.92
CA LEU A 133 -25.14 -12.94 1.95
C LEU A 133 -26.26 -13.95 1.73
N VAL A 134 -25.95 -15.10 1.13
CA VAL A 134 -26.94 -16.12 0.73
C VAL A 134 -27.32 -17.03 1.87
N ALA A 135 -26.35 -17.50 2.65
CA ALA A 135 -26.62 -18.49 3.69
C ALA A 135 -25.72 -18.29 4.92
N LYS A 136 -26.23 -18.69 6.08
CA LYS A 136 -25.39 -18.89 7.27
C LYS A 136 -24.61 -20.20 7.08
N PRO A 137 -23.28 -20.17 7.05
CA PRO A 137 -22.47 -21.35 6.81
C PRO A 137 -22.40 -22.29 8.02
N ASP A 138 -22.22 -23.60 7.75
CA ASP A 138 -21.62 -24.55 8.70
C ASP A 138 -20.08 -24.44 8.64
N ILE A 139 -19.53 -24.12 7.46
CA ILE A 139 -18.09 -23.85 7.23
C ILE A 139 -17.96 -22.62 6.34
N LEU A 140 -17.20 -21.63 6.81
CA LEU A 140 -16.88 -20.41 6.06
C LEU A 140 -15.42 -20.41 5.62
N ILE A 141 -15.20 -20.47 4.32
CA ILE A 141 -13.89 -20.20 3.71
C ILE A 141 -13.90 -18.77 3.20
N TYR A 142 -12.89 -17.98 3.60
CA TYR A 142 -12.64 -16.68 2.99
C TYR A 142 -11.49 -16.82 1.99
N ALA A 143 -11.78 -16.68 0.72
CA ALA A 143 -10.78 -16.62 -0.34
C ALA A 143 -10.29 -15.18 -0.47
N ASP A 144 -8.99 -14.95 -0.24
CA ASP A 144 -8.37 -13.64 -0.20
C ASP A 144 -7.36 -13.42 -1.32
N LEU A 145 -7.12 -12.15 -1.63
CA LEU A 145 -6.21 -11.71 -2.71
C LEU A 145 -5.51 -10.42 -2.32
N ALA A 146 -4.19 -10.37 -2.47
CA ALA A 146 -3.39 -9.17 -2.27
C ALA A 146 -3.71 -8.10 -3.32
N ARG A 147 -3.66 -6.83 -2.94
CA ARG A 147 -3.98 -5.73 -3.85
C ARG A 147 -3.02 -5.62 -5.01
N TRP A 148 -1.73 -5.84 -4.76
CA TRP A 148 -0.75 -5.84 -5.84
C TRP A 148 -1.06 -6.93 -6.88
N GLU A 149 -1.39 -8.14 -6.44
CA GLU A 149 -1.79 -9.22 -7.36
C GLU A 149 -3.07 -8.85 -8.13
N CYS A 150 -4.05 -8.24 -7.48
CA CYS A 150 -5.26 -7.74 -8.16
C CYS A 150 -4.92 -6.73 -9.26
N GLN A 151 -3.99 -5.79 -8.99
CA GLN A 151 -3.51 -4.83 -9.99
C GLN A 151 -2.77 -5.52 -11.13
N CYS A 152 -1.94 -6.53 -10.85
CA CYS A 152 -1.26 -7.33 -11.86
C CYS A 152 -2.26 -8.06 -12.77
N ARG A 153 -3.33 -8.66 -12.21
CA ARG A 153 -4.42 -9.29 -12.97
C ARG A 153 -5.14 -8.28 -13.86
N TYR A 154 -5.42 -7.07 -13.38
CA TYR A 154 -6.02 -6.01 -14.20
C TYR A 154 -5.10 -5.60 -15.38
N ARG A 155 -3.80 -5.52 -15.18
CA ARG A 155 -2.80 -5.26 -16.24
C ARG A 155 -2.75 -6.42 -17.25
N ALA A 156 -2.93 -7.66 -16.78
CA ALA A 156 -2.96 -8.87 -17.60
C ALA A 156 -4.28 -9.04 -18.39
N GLY A 157 -5.29 -8.19 -18.17
CA GLY A 157 -6.54 -8.22 -18.90
C GLY A 157 -7.75 -8.73 -18.13
N GLU A 158 -7.60 -9.04 -16.83
CA GLU A 158 -8.77 -9.38 -15.99
C GLU A 158 -9.74 -8.21 -15.89
N THR A 159 -11.02 -8.54 -15.76
CA THR A 159 -12.10 -7.55 -15.68
C THR A 159 -12.38 -7.14 -14.25
N ASN A 160 -12.93 -5.96 -14.07
CA ASN A 160 -13.59 -5.58 -12.84
C ASN A 160 -14.88 -6.39 -12.61
N TRP A 161 -15.37 -6.35 -11.37
CA TRP A 161 -16.55 -7.11 -10.97
C TRP A 161 -17.79 -6.77 -11.80
N LYS A 162 -18.43 -7.81 -12.38
CA LYS A 162 -19.67 -7.74 -13.18
C LYS A 162 -19.60 -6.92 -14.47
N VAL A 163 -18.43 -6.44 -14.91
CA VAL A 163 -18.28 -5.67 -16.15
C VAL A 163 -17.33 -6.35 -17.12
N SER A 164 -17.55 -6.16 -18.43
CA SER A 164 -16.74 -6.75 -19.51
C SER A 164 -15.72 -5.72 -20.02
N ASN A 165 -14.72 -5.38 -19.18
CA ASN A 165 -13.76 -4.32 -19.46
C ASN A 165 -12.30 -4.79 -19.56
N ALA A 166 -12.07 -6.01 -20.08
CA ALA A 166 -10.73 -6.60 -20.22
C ALA A 166 -9.72 -5.68 -20.92
N GLN A 167 -10.16 -4.95 -21.94
CA GLN A 167 -9.33 -4.05 -22.75
C GLN A 167 -9.34 -2.59 -22.25
N GLU A 168 -10.00 -2.32 -21.12
CA GLU A 168 -10.01 -0.98 -20.57
C GLU A 168 -8.63 -0.62 -19.99
N ASP A 169 -8.35 0.67 -19.91
CA ASP A 169 -7.16 1.22 -19.30
C ASP A 169 -6.98 0.71 -17.86
N PRO A 170 -5.84 0.07 -17.52
CA PRO A 170 -5.58 -0.43 -16.17
C PRO A 170 -5.74 0.62 -15.06
N LEU A 171 -5.44 1.89 -15.34
CA LEU A 171 -5.66 2.98 -14.37
C LEU A 171 -7.14 3.16 -14.04
N LYS A 172 -8.02 3.05 -15.03
CA LYS A 172 -9.48 3.09 -14.80
C LYS A 172 -9.98 1.87 -14.05
N LYS A 173 -9.44 0.68 -14.35
CA LYS A 173 -9.74 -0.54 -13.60
C LYS A 173 -9.31 -0.41 -12.14
N ASN A 174 -8.09 0.06 -11.88
CA ASN A 174 -7.58 0.31 -10.54
C ASN A 174 -8.41 1.36 -9.79
N LYS A 175 -8.80 2.45 -10.46
CA LYS A 175 -9.72 3.45 -9.89
C LYS A 175 -11.03 2.82 -9.42
N ARG A 176 -11.67 1.99 -10.27
CA ARG A 176 -12.91 1.28 -9.93
C ARG A 176 -12.70 0.33 -8.75
N GLY A 177 -11.59 -0.42 -8.74
CA GLY A 177 -11.19 -1.26 -7.62
C GLY A 177 -11.05 -0.45 -6.34
N TYR A 178 -10.20 0.56 -6.35
CA TYR A 178 -9.84 1.33 -5.16
C TYR A 178 -11.03 2.10 -4.56
N PHE A 179 -11.75 2.89 -5.37
CA PHE A 179 -12.80 3.78 -4.85
C PHE A 179 -14.14 3.07 -4.59
N PHE A 180 -14.34 1.87 -5.15
CA PHE A 180 -15.60 1.16 -5.04
C PHE A 180 -15.42 -0.32 -4.64
N GLU A 181 -14.90 -1.17 -5.52
CA GLU A 181 -15.02 -2.63 -5.38
C GLU A 181 -14.29 -3.17 -4.16
N TRP A 182 -13.07 -2.71 -3.92
CA TRP A 182 -12.30 -3.14 -2.75
C TRP A 182 -12.92 -2.64 -1.45
N ARG A 183 -13.53 -1.45 -1.45
CA ARG A 183 -14.18 -0.88 -0.25
C ARG A 183 -15.35 -1.71 0.23
N ILE A 184 -16.22 -2.18 -0.67
CA ILE A 184 -17.37 -3.00 -0.30
C ILE A 184 -16.92 -4.38 0.20
N CYS A 185 -15.89 -4.99 -0.42
CA CYS A 185 -15.35 -6.26 0.02
C CYS A 185 -14.56 -6.16 1.34
N ASP A 186 -13.79 -5.08 1.54
CA ASP A 186 -13.08 -4.85 2.80
C ASP A 186 -14.03 -4.75 3.99
N ARG A 187 -15.15 -4.03 3.84
CA ARG A 187 -16.18 -3.95 4.89
C ARG A 187 -16.80 -5.31 5.16
N ARG A 188 -17.12 -6.06 4.10
CA ARG A 188 -17.68 -7.41 4.27
C ARG A 188 -16.71 -8.37 4.93
N LYS A 189 -15.43 -8.33 4.54
CA LYS A 189 -14.36 -9.13 5.17
C LYS A 189 -14.27 -8.85 6.67
N GLU A 190 -14.34 -7.58 7.05
CA GLU A 190 -14.26 -7.16 8.45
C GLU A 190 -15.42 -7.73 9.29
N GLU A 191 -16.66 -7.74 8.75
CA GLU A 191 -17.83 -8.34 9.41
C GLU A 191 -17.71 -9.86 9.58
N LEU A 192 -16.99 -10.53 8.67
CA LEU A 192 -16.84 -11.98 8.67
C LEU A 192 -15.62 -12.48 9.45
N TYR A 193 -14.68 -11.61 9.80
CA TYR A 193 -13.36 -11.97 10.31
C TYR A 193 -13.37 -13.03 11.42
N ASP A 194 -14.21 -12.84 12.45
CA ASP A 194 -14.30 -13.76 13.58
C ASP A 194 -15.02 -15.08 13.23
N GLN A 195 -15.70 -15.11 12.09
CA GLN A 195 -16.48 -16.26 11.62
C GLN A 195 -15.72 -17.13 10.62
N ILE A 196 -14.56 -16.68 10.13
CA ILE A 196 -13.75 -17.41 9.15
C ILE A 196 -13.23 -18.70 9.78
N ASP A 197 -13.69 -19.86 9.25
CA ASP A 197 -13.17 -21.18 9.62
C ASP A 197 -11.84 -21.48 8.90
N PHE A 198 -11.71 -21.02 7.64
CA PHE A 198 -10.49 -21.17 6.86
C PHE A 198 -10.23 -19.91 6.02
N LEU A 199 -8.97 -19.46 6.01
CA LEU A 199 -8.48 -18.50 5.03
C LEU A 199 -7.88 -19.27 3.85
N LEU A 200 -8.27 -18.90 2.64
CA LEU A 200 -7.73 -19.43 1.39
C LEU A 200 -6.96 -18.32 0.66
N ASP A 201 -5.65 -18.44 0.60
CA ASP A 201 -4.76 -17.61 -0.18
C ASP A 201 -4.81 -18.04 -1.65
N THR A 202 -5.24 -17.13 -2.53
CA THR A 202 -5.39 -17.33 -3.98
C THR A 202 -4.43 -16.47 -4.82
N ASN A 203 -3.37 -15.94 -4.20
CA ASN A 203 -2.41 -15.07 -4.88
C ASN A 203 -1.65 -15.75 -6.01
N THR A 204 -1.43 -17.05 -5.90
CA THR A 204 -0.79 -17.84 -6.95
C THR A 204 -1.83 -18.71 -7.66
N PRO A 205 -2.11 -18.48 -8.94
CA PRO A 205 -3.01 -19.33 -9.72
C PRO A 205 -2.59 -20.81 -9.65
N ASP A 206 -3.53 -21.72 -9.59
CA ASP A 206 -3.37 -23.18 -9.50
C ASP A 206 -2.55 -23.69 -8.30
N ASP A 207 -2.11 -22.82 -7.39
CA ASP A 207 -1.35 -23.19 -6.17
C ASP A 207 -1.91 -22.48 -4.92
N PRO A 208 -3.19 -22.69 -4.57
CA PRO A 208 -3.79 -22.07 -3.40
C PRO A 208 -3.18 -22.63 -2.11
N LYS A 209 -3.19 -21.82 -1.05
CA LYS A 209 -2.79 -22.23 0.28
C LYS A 209 -3.97 -21.96 1.23
N MET A 210 -4.15 -22.82 2.20
CA MET A 210 -5.22 -22.70 3.17
C MET A 210 -4.68 -22.83 4.59
N VAL A 211 -5.24 -22.08 5.51
CA VAL A 211 -4.94 -22.17 6.94
C VAL A 211 -6.25 -22.07 7.73
N SER A 212 -6.31 -22.67 8.93
CA SER A 212 -7.47 -22.50 9.79
C SER A 212 -7.67 -21.06 10.21
N GLY A 213 -8.93 -20.64 10.41
CA GLY A 213 -9.25 -19.28 10.83
C GLY A 213 -8.59 -18.90 12.18
N ASP A 214 -8.49 -19.87 13.10
CA ASP A 214 -7.81 -19.66 14.38
C ASP A 214 -6.32 -19.43 14.21
N ASP A 215 -5.64 -20.23 13.38
CA ASP A 215 -4.22 -20.06 13.10
C ASP A 215 -3.94 -18.78 12.31
N TYR A 216 -4.85 -18.40 11.39
CA TYR A 216 -4.78 -17.11 10.70
C TYR A 216 -4.85 -15.94 11.67
N ARG A 217 -5.84 -15.90 12.56
CA ARG A 217 -5.98 -14.87 13.60
C ARG A 217 -4.77 -14.85 14.52
N TYR A 218 -4.26 -16.01 14.90
CA TYR A 218 -3.05 -16.12 15.71
C TYR A 218 -1.83 -15.55 15.00
N GLY A 219 -1.62 -15.86 13.70
CA GLY A 219 -0.53 -15.30 12.89
C GLY A 219 -0.57 -13.77 12.82
N LEU A 220 -1.74 -13.17 12.56
CA LEU A 220 -1.90 -11.71 12.60
C LEU A 220 -1.62 -11.13 14.00
N SER A 221 -2.06 -11.83 15.06
CA SER A 221 -1.81 -11.39 16.44
C SER A 221 -0.32 -11.40 16.80
N LEU A 222 0.48 -12.26 16.19
CA LEU A 222 1.94 -12.26 16.35
C LEU A 222 2.59 -11.08 15.65
N ALA A 223 2.13 -10.75 14.45
CA ALA A 223 2.67 -9.62 13.69
C ALA A 223 2.60 -8.30 14.48
N VAL A 224 1.52 -8.06 15.24
CA VAL A 224 1.42 -6.84 16.05
C VAL A 224 2.22 -6.89 17.36
N ARG A 225 2.84 -8.01 17.71
CA ARG A 225 3.65 -8.18 18.94
C ARG A 225 5.16 -8.10 18.71
N GLN A 226 5.59 -7.95 17.48
CA GLN A 226 7.00 -7.90 17.09
C GLN A 226 7.21 -6.88 15.97
N PRO A 227 8.44 -6.42 15.72
CA PRO A 227 8.78 -5.74 14.49
C PRO A 227 8.51 -6.65 13.29
N PHE A 228 8.08 -6.07 12.18
CA PHE A 228 7.86 -6.81 10.93
C PHE A 228 8.07 -5.92 9.72
N ARG A 229 8.25 -6.56 8.55
CA ARG A 229 8.30 -5.91 7.26
C ARG A 229 7.15 -6.37 6.39
N LEU A 230 6.73 -5.50 5.49
CA LEU A 230 5.78 -5.83 4.43
C LEU A 230 6.52 -6.49 3.27
N VAL A 231 5.81 -7.29 2.49
CA VAL A 231 6.36 -7.86 1.25
C VAL A 231 6.56 -6.73 0.25
N PRO A 232 7.80 -6.41 -0.14
CA PRO A 232 8.06 -5.34 -1.09
C PRO A 232 7.63 -5.74 -2.50
N TYR A 233 7.21 -4.76 -3.29
CA TYR A 233 7.11 -4.92 -4.73
C TYR A 233 7.75 -3.73 -5.45
N PHE A 234 8.20 -3.98 -6.67
CA PHE A 234 8.97 -3.04 -7.46
C PHE A 234 8.28 -2.85 -8.80
N ASP A 235 8.15 -1.61 -9.25
CA ASP A 235 7.47 -1.29 -10.51
C ASP A 235 8.34 -0.37 -11.38
N ALA A 236 8.32 -0.63 -12.69
CA ALA A 236 9.03 0.19 -13.66
C ALA A 236 8.33 1.54 -13.88
N SER A 237 9.11 2.56 -14.26
CA SER A 237 8.58 3.85 -14.65
C SER A 237 9.32 4.42 -15.86
N VAL A 238 8.67 5.34 -16.59
CA VAL A 238 9.30 6.05 -17.73
C VAL A 238 10.48 6.93 -17.32
N TRP A 239 10.64 7.19 -16.03
CA TRP A 239 11.73 7.95 -15.42
C TRP A 239 12.62 7.07 -14.51
N GLY A 240 12.31 5.78 -14.41
CA GLY A 240 12.94 4.88 -13.44
C GLY A 240 14.44 4.72 -13.62
N GLY A 241 15.11 4.53 -12.50
CA GLY A 241 16.55 4.43 -12.38
C GLY A 241 17.10 3.00 -12.28
N GLN A 242 18.39 2.91 -11.97
CA GLN A 242 19.15 1.66 -11.89
C GLN A 242 19.60 1.33 -10.47
N TRP A 243 19.52 2.26 -9.53
CA TRP A 243 20.09 2.11 -8.20
C TRP A 243 19.46 0.96 -7.41
N MET A 244 18.11 0.89 -7.37
CA MET A 244 17.42 -0.21 -6.67
C MET A 244 17.73 -1.56 -7.30
N LYS A 245 17.81 -1.62 -8.64
CA LYS A 245 18.16 -2.84 -9.35
C LYS A 245 19.51 -3.40 -8.91
N GLU A 246 20.50 -2.54 -8.73
CA GLU A 246 21.83 -2.90 -8.30
C GLU A 246 21.91 -3.17 -6.79
N LYS A 247 21.36 -2.25 -5.98
CA LYS A 247 21.48 -2.29 -4.51
C LYS A 247 20.67 -3.42 -3.88
N PHE A 248 19.48 -3.71 -4.43
CA PHE A 248 18.61 -4.76 -3.91
C PHE A 248 18.69 -6.08 -4.69
N CYS A 249 19.63 -6.18 -5.65
CA CYS A 249 19.83 -7.36 -6.50
C CYS A 249 18.54 -7.84 -7.19
N LEU A 250 17.79 -6.91 -7.76
CA LEU A 250 16.55 -7.20 -8.48
C LEU A 250 16.84 -7.80 -9.86
N ASP A 251 15.78 -8.15 -10.63
CA ASP A 251 15.92 -8.73 -11.95
C ASP A 251 16.81 -7.86 -12.86
N PRO A 252 18.00 -8.36 -13.25
CA PRO A 252 18.93 -7.60 -14.09
C PRO A 252 18.40 -7.35 -15.51
N ASN A 253 17.41 -8.13 -15.96
CA ASN A 253 16.81 -8.00 -17.30
C ASN A 253 15.70 -6.96 -17.35
N ALA A 254 15.21 -6.48 -16.22
CA ALA A 254 14.25 -5.37 -16.19
C ALA A 254 14.90 -4.09 -16.70
N ASP A 255 14.17 -3.27 -17.45
CA ASP A 255 14.69 -2.00 -17.96
C ASP A 255 15.09 -1.06 -16.82
N ASN A 256 14.24 -0.93 -15.82
CA ASN A 256 14.47 -0.11 -14.63
C ASN A 256 13.50 -0.49 -13.51
N PHE A 257 13.71 0.09 -12.32
CA PHE A 257 12.73 0.14 -11.25
C PHE A 257 12.62 1.59 -10.78
N GLY A 258 11.51 2.25 -11.09
CA GLY A 258 11.26 3.62 -10.64
C GLY A 258 10.67 3.65 -9.23
N TRP A 259 9.86 2.65 -8.87
CA TRP A 259 9.15 2.55 -7.61
C TRP A 259 9.54 1.30 -6.83
N ALA A 260 9.69 1.45 -5.52
CA ALA A 260 9.64 0.35 -4.57
C ALA A 260 8.63 0.68 -3.48
N PHE A 261 7.63 -0.17 -3.33
CA PHE A 261 6.63 -0.08 -2.28
C PHE A 261 6.96 -1.16 -1.24
N ASP A 262 7.53 -0.75 -0.12
CA ASP A 262 7.92 -1.65 0.98
C ASP A 262 7.39 -1.19 2.35
N GLY A 263 6.71 -0.04 2.39
CA GLY A 263 6.11 0.56 3.56
C GLY A 263 4.71 1.16 3.28
N VAL A 264 3.86 0.47 2.49
CA VAL A 264 2.52 0.95 2.12
C VAL A 264 1.48 -0.11 2.46
N PRO A 265 1.00 -0.20 3.72
CA PRO A 265 0.07 -1.25 4.14
C PRO A 265 -1.23 -1.34 3.34
N GLU A 266 -1.66 -0.25 2.72
CA GLU A 266 -2.83 -0.25 1.83
C GLU A 266 -2.62 -1.11 0.58
N GLU A 267 -1.39 -1.22 0.09
CA GLU A 267 -1.07 -1.90 -1.17
C GLU A 267 -0.23 -3.17 -1.00
N ASN A 268 0.65 -3.20 0.00
CA ASN A 268 1.52 -4.35 0.26
C ASN A 268 0.78 -5.53 0.89
N SER A 269 1.39 -6.68 0.80
CA SER A 269 0.99 -7.90 1.51
C SER A 269 1.90 -8.20 2.71
N LEU A 270 1.45 -9.16 3.51
CA LEU A 270 2.17 -9.74 4.63
C LEU A 270 2.29 -11.24 4.41
N TYR A 271 3.48 -11.82 4.63
CA TYR A 271 3.69 -13.25 4.65
C TYR A 271 3.59 -13.81 6.06
N LEU A 272 2.72 -14.82 6.24
CA LEU A 272 2.61 -15.62 7.45
C LEU A 272 3.14 -17.04 7.15
N ARG A 273 4.15 -17.50 7.90
CA ARG A 273 4.79 -18.79 7.68
C ARG A 273 4.32 -19.84 8.70
N TYR A 274 3.67 -20.89 8.20
CA TYR A 274 3.18 -22.04 8.95
C TYR A 274 3.98 -23.29 8.50
N GLY A 275 5.08 -23.58 9.19
CA GLY A 275 5.98 -24.62 8.74
C GLY A 275 6.49 -24.39 7.32
N ASP A 276 6.20 -25.30 6.41
CA ASP A 276 6.61 -25.19 5.00
C ASP A 276 5.60 -24.38 4.14
N VAL A 277 4.44 -24.05 4.69
CA VAL A 277 3.41 -23.28 3.98
C VAL A 277 3.51 -21.80 4.30
N ARG A 278 3.64 -20.99 3.28
CA ARG A 278 3.63 -19.52 3.37
C ARG A 278 2.30 -19.00 2.82
N ILE A 279 1.55 -18.33 3.67
CA ILE A 279 0.27 -17.69 3.36
C ILE A 279 0.53 -16.22 3.08
N GLU A 280 0.05 -15.72 1.97
CA GLU A 280 0.07 -14.29 1.63
C GLU A 280 -1.30 -13.66 1.88
N VAL A 281 -1.31 -12.56 2.64
CA VAL A 281 -2.53 -11.80 2.94
C VAL A 281 -2.30 -10.30 2.72
N PRO A 282 -3.34 -9.54 2.35
CA PRO A 282 -3.24 -8.08 2.35
C PRO A 282 -2.80 -7.55 3.72
N ALA A 283 -1.79 -6.68 3.77
CA ALA A 283 -1.36 -6.08 5.04
C ALA A 283 -2.46 -5.26 5.71
N LEU A 284 -3.40 -4.77 4.92
CA LEU A 284 -4.59 -4.07 5.41
C LEU A 284 -5.45 -4.92 6.35
N ASN A 285 -5.42 -6.26 6.22
CA ASN A 285 -6.11 -7.17 7.16
C ASN A 285 -5.59 -6.96 8.58
N LEU A 286 -4.27 -6.77 8.76
CA LEU A 286 -3.67 -6.48 10.06
C LEU A 286 -4.14 -5.13 10.61
N VAL A 287 -4.14 -4.09 9.78
CA VAL A 287 -4.58 -2.73 10.16
C VAL A 287 -6.04 -2.73 10.63
N ARG A 288 -6.90 -3.46 9.93
CA ARG A 288 -8.34 -3.51 10.23
C ARG A 288 -8.68 -4.33 11.46
N GLN A 289 -7.91 -5.38 11.74
CA GLN A 289 -8.22 -6.32 12.83
C GLN A 289 -7.55 -5.95 14.16
N TYR A 290 -6.37 -5.33 14.09
CA TYR A 290 -5.60 -4.97 15.29
C TYR A 290 -5.22 -3.47 15.31
N PRO A 291 -6.19 -2.55 15.06
CA PRO A 291 -5.85 -1.13 14.92
C PRO A 291 -5.26 -0.51 16.19
N ASN A 292 -5.71 -0.92 17.38
CA ASN A 292 -5.19 -0.38 18.64
C ASN A 292 -3.77 -0.87 18.94
N GLU A 293 -3.52 -2.16 18.74
CA GLU A 293 -2.23 -2.81 18.99
C GLU A 293 -1.18 -2.32 17.99
N LEU A 294 -1.57 -2.18 16.73
CA LEU A 294 -0.69 -1.74 15.65
C LEU A 294 -0.48 -0.23 15.68
N LEU A 295 -1.56 0.53 15.54
CA LEU A 295 -1.50 1.97 15.33
C LEU A 295 -1.32 2.75 16.65
N GLY A 296 -1.84 2.21 17.76
CA GLY A 296 -2.00 2.90 19.03
C GLY A 296 -3.31 3.68 19.12
N ALA A 297 -3.85 3.82 20.32
CA ALA A 297 -5.16 4.45 20.55
C ALA A 297 -5.26 5.88 20.01
N LYS A 298 -4.18 6.66 20.07
CA LYS A 298 -4.09 8.03 19.56
C LYS A 298 -4.26 8.08 18.04
N VAL A 299 -3.57 7.21 17.32
CA VAL A 299 -3.63 7.15 15.84
C VAL A 299 -4.96 6.55 15.40
N HIS A 300 -5.38 5.45 16.03
CA HIS A 300 -6.68 4.84 15.74
C HIS A 300 -7.86 5.80 15.96
N SER A 301 -7.85 6.59 17.02
CA SER A 301 -8.94 7.56 17.26
C SER A 301 -8.98 8.70 16.23
N ARG A 302 -7.86 9.03 15.60
CA ARG A 302 -7.77 10.10 14.59
C ARG A 302 -8.02 9.61 13.17
N PHE A 303 -7.50 8.46 12.81
CA PHE A 303 -7.49 7.92 11.43
C PHE A 303 -8.35 6.67 11.25
N GLY A 304 -9.00 6.18 12.31
CA GLY A 304 -9.77 4.94 12.23
C GLY A 304 -8.87 3.75 11.91
N LYS A 305 -9.32 2.90 11.00
CA LYS A 305 -8.61 1.71 10.54
C LYS A 305 -7.79 1.97 9.26
N GLU A 306 -7.18 3.15 9.18
CA GLU A 306 -6.26 3.54 8.11
C GLU A 306 -4.84 3.67 8.68
N PHE A 307 -3.85 3.29 7.88
CA PHE A 307 -2.43 3.41 8.25
C PHE A 307 -1.90 4.72 7.68
N PRO A 308 -1.63 5.75 8.51
CA PRO A 308 -1.43 7.12 8.04
C PRO A 308 0.02 7.45 7.65
N ILE A 309 0.93 6.48 7.67
CA ILE A 309 2.34 6.66 7.31
C ILE A 309 2.66 5.76 6.13
N ARG A 310 3.31 6.30 5.13
CA ARG A 310 3.74 5.58 3.95
C ARG A 310 5.22 5.84 3.70
N PHE A 311 5.98 4.76 3.46
CA PHE A 311 7.34 4.78 2.97
C PHE A 311 7.39 4.08 1.62
N ASP A 312 7.97 4.73 0.64
CA ASP A 312 8.29 4.14 -0.65
C ASP A 312 9.55 4.77 -1.25
N PHE A 313 10.18 4.06 -2.18
CA PHE A 313 11.35 4.56 -2.87
C PHE A 313 11.01 5.08 -4.26
N LEU A 314 11.66 6.19 -4.61
CA LEU A 314 11.67 6.76 -5.94
C LEU A 314 13.12 6.75 -6.44
N ASP A 315 13.39 6.01 -7.50
CA ASP A 315 14.73 5.89 -8.06
C ASP A 315 14.79 6.55 -9.44
N THR A 316 15.52 7.64 -9.53
CA THR A 316 15.82 8.36 -10.78
C THR A 316 17.30 8.32 -11.14
N MET A 317 18.08 7.44 -10.49
CA MET A 317 19.52 7.31 -10.74
C MET A 317 19.77 6.77 -12.15
N GLU A 318 20.42 7.58 -12.99
CA GLU A 318 20.57 7.30 -14.43
C GLU A 318 19.24 7.23 -15.21
N GLY A 319 18.19 7.75 -14.60
CA GLY A 319 16.85 7.87 -15.15
C GLY A 319 16.50 9.32 -15.51
N GLY A 320 15.21 9.66 -15.37
CA GLY A 320 14.71 11.00 -15.67
C GLY A 320 14.02 11.65 -14.48
N ASN A 321 13.69 12.93 -14.61
CA ASN A 321 12.93 13.63 -13.57
C ASN A 321 11.56 12.98 -13.34
N LEU A 322 11.07 12.99 -12.10
CA LEU A 322 9.66 12.71 -11.82
C LEU A 322 8.74 13.72 -12.53
N SER A 323 7.45 13.42 -12.58
CA SER A 323 6.46 14.40 -13.06
C SER A 323 6.44 15.59 -12.11
N LEU A 324 6.44 16.81 -12.66
CA LEU A 324 6.18 18.02 -11.88
C LEU A 324 4.74 17.98 -11.38
N GLN A 325 4.52 18.14 -10.07
CA GLN A 325 3.26 17.82 -9.43
C GLN A 325 2.95 18.70 -8.22
N VAL A 326 1.70 18.61 -7.76
CA VAL A 326 1.24 19.22 -6.52
C VAL A 326 0.20 18.29 -5.86
N HIS A 327 0.23 18.17 -4.54
CA HIS A 327 -0.80 17.47 -3.77
C HIS A 327 -1.95 18.39 -3.39
N PRO A 328 -3.19 17.87 -3.32
CA PRO A 328 -4.35 18.68 -2.97
C PRO A 328 -4.27 19.19 -1.52
N LEU A 329 -4.81 20.36 -1.28
CA LEU A 329 -5.07 20.86 0.07
C LEU A 329 -6.13 20.00 0.77
N THR A 330 -6.12 19.96 2.10
CA THR A 330 -7.00 19.11 2.89
C THR A 330 -8.49 19.36 2.60
N GLU A 331 -8.91 20.62 2.54
CA GLU A 331 -10.30 20.97 2.23
C GLU A 331 -10.68 20.51 0.82
N TYR A 332 -9.78 20.67 -0.13
CA TYR A 332 -10.03 20.29 -1.52
C TYR A 332 -10.21 18.77 -1.68
N ILE A 333 -9.34 17.97 -1.06
CA ILE A 333 -9.43 16.51 -1.15
C ILE A 333 -10.67 15.97 -0.45
N GLN A 334 -11.10 16.60 0.66
CA GLN A 334 -12.33 16.26 1.37
C GLN A 334 -13.58 16.55 0.52
N GLU A 335 -13.66 17.75 -0.05
CA GLU A 335 -14.81 18.18 -0.85
C GLU A 335 -14.95 17.43 -2.18
N GLN A 336 -13.81 17.22 -2.88
CA GLN A 336 -13.84 16.68 -4.24
C GLN A 336 -13.82 15.16 -4.28
N PHE A 337 -13.14 14.51 -3.33
CA PHE A 337 -12.84 13.07 -3.40
C PHE A 337 -13.33 12.29 -2.16
N GLY A 338 -13.81 12.97 -1.13
CA GLY A 338 -14.32 12.34 0.10
C GLY A 338 -13.22 11.67 0.93
N MET A 339 -11.95 12.11 0.79
CA MET A 339 -10.84 11.61 1.59
C MET A 339 -10.73 12.36 2.91
N HIS A 340 -10.19 11.73 3.95
CA HIS A 340 -10.17 12.30 5.30
C HIS A 340 -8.96 13.21 5.55
N TYR A 341 -7.84 12.97 4.87
CA TYR A 341 -6.60 13.74 4.95
C TYR A 341 -5.90 13.75 3.60
N THR A 342 -4.98 14.68 3.43
CA THR A 342 -4.25 14.86 2.17
C THR A 342 -2.91 14.13 2.17
N GLN A 343 -2.22 14.17 1.03
CA GLN A 343 -0.84 13.74 0.89
C GLN A 343 0.07 14.93 1.26
N ASP A 344 0.49 14.98 2.53
CA ASP A 344 1.68 15.70 2.94
C ASP A 344 2.84 14.72 2.87
N GLU A 345 3.96 15.13 2.31
CA GLU A 345 5.11 14.25 2.12
C GLU A 345 6.45 14.92 2.40
N SER A 346 7.50 14.14 2.37
CA SER A 346 8.87 14.62 2.41
C SER A 346 9.78 13.67 1.63
N TYR A 347 10.86 14.21 1.08
CA TYR A 347 11.88 13.46 0.38
C TYR A 347 13.13 13.36 1.23
N TYR A 348 13.43 12.18 1.76
CA TYR A 348 14.72 11.87 2.35
C TYR A 348 15.64 11.29 1.28
N ILE A 349 16.81 11.89 1.08
CA ILE A 349 17.72 11.49 0.00
C ILE A 349 18.60 10.33 0.45
N MET A 350 18.36 9.15 -0.14
CA MET A 350 19.12 7.93 0.13
C MET A 350 20.45 7.90 -0.59
N ASP A 351 20.49 8.42 -1.82
CA ASP A 351 21.69 8.55 -2.63
C ASP A 351 21.53 9.63 -3.71
N ALA A 352 22.62 10.24 -4.15
CA ALA A 352 22.58 11.32 -5.12
C ALA A 352 23.91 11.44 -5.87
N LYS A 353 23.87 11.71 -7.18
CA LYS A 353 25.03 12.14 -7.97
C LYS A 353 25.27 13.65 -7.81
N GLU A 354 26.40 14.15 -8.33
CA GLU A 354 26.78 15.57 -8.21
C GLU A 354 25.76 16.54 -8.85
N ASP A 355 25.05 16.10 -9.89
CA ASP A 355 24.03 16.86 -10.63
C ASP A 355 22.61 16.62 -10.13
N ALA A 356 22.43 15.86 -9.04
CA ALA A 356 21.14 15.58 -8.46
C ALA A 356 20.45 16.84 -7.94
N ALA A 357 19.14 16.92 -8.14
CA ALA A 357 18.36 18.07 -7.71
C ALA A 357 16.93 17.68 -7.32
N VAL A 358 16.30 18.54 -6.52
CA VAL A 358 14.87 18.50 -6.20
C VAL A 358 14.23 19.81 -6.65
N TYR A 359 13.15 19.72 -7.40
CA TYR A 359 12.30 20.86 -7.72
C TYR A 359 11.35 21.11 -6.57
N LEU A 360 11.29 22.34 -6.04
CA LEU A 360 10.48 22.61 -4.83
C LEU A 360 10.06 24.07 -4.75
N GLY A 361 8.74 24.29 -4.66
CA GLY A 361 8.14 25.62 -4.60
C GLY A 361 8.24 26.40 -5.90
N VAL A 362 7.69 27.59 -5.89
CA VAL A 362 7.68 28.52 -7.04
C VAL A 362 8.71 29.63 -6.86
N LYS A 363 9.10 30.28 -7.94
CA LYS A 363 9.95 31.47 -7.86
C LYS A 363 9.17 32.68 -7.36
N GLU A 364 9.89 33.72 -6.98
CA GLU A 364 9.27 34.99 -6.60
C GLU A 364 8.49 35.57 -7.78
N ASP A 365 7.41 36.26 -7.47
CA ASP A 365 6.58 37.04 -8.43
C ASP A 365 5.95 36.18 -9.57
N VAL A 366 5.80 34.87 -9.37
CA VAL A 366 5.11 33.97 -10.33
C VAL A 366 3.67 34.40 -10.51
N ASN A 367 3.29 34.68 -11.77
CA ASN A 367 1.89 34.84 -12.12
C ASN A 367 1.24 33.49 -12.38
N MET A 368 0.20 33.16 -11.61
CA MET A 368 -0.52 31.87 -11.72
C MET A 368 -1.12 31.66 -13.11
N GLU A 369 -1.73 32.71 -13.69
CA GLU A 369 -2.43 32.58 -14.97
C GLU A 369 -1.42 32.30 -16.10
N ASP A 370 -0.27 32.97 -16.11
CA ASP A 370 0.81 32.74 -17.09
C ASP A 370 1.37 31.31 -16.95
N MET A 371 1.59 30.84 -15.72
CA MET A 371 2.07 29.48 -15.45
C MET A 371 1.08 28.43 -15.96
N ILE A 372 -0.20 28.60 -15.70
CA ILE A 372 -1.25 27.67 -16.14
C ILE A 372 -1.42 27.72 -17.68
N GLU A 373 -1.29 28.88 -18.31
CA GLU A 373 -1.33 29.01 -19.77
C GLU A 373 -0.16 28.25 -20.41
N ASP A 374 1.07 28.43 -19.91
CA ASP A 374 2.25 27.72 -20.38
C ASP A 374 2.15 26.20 -20.16
N LEU A 375 1.60 25.74 -19.03
CA LEU A 375 1.33 24.31 -18.77
C LEU A 375 0.30 23.73 -19.75
N LYS A 376 -0.83 24.42 -19.98
CA LYS A 376 -1.86 23.98 -20.93
C LYS A 376 -1.31 23.97 -22.37
N LYS A 377 -0.49 24.93 -22.73
CA LYS A 377 0.19 24.95 -24.03
C LYS A 377 1.15 23.77 -24.18
N ALA A 378 1.94 23.44 -23.15
CA ALA A 378 2.83 22.29 -23.16
C ALA A 378 2.05 20.95 -23.26
N GLN A 379 0.86 20.88 -22.69
CA GLN A 379 0.00 19.71 -22.82
C GLN A 379 -0.61 19.57 -24.22
N ALA A 380 -1.05 20.67 -24.83
CA ALA A 380 -1.74 20.69 -26.11
C ALA A 380 -0.77 20.58 -27.31
N GLU A 381 0.38 21.21 -27.22
CA GLU A 381 1.37 21.30 -28.27
C GLU A 381 2.59 20.45 -27.91
N GLY A 382 2.68 19.20 -28.35
CA GLY A 382 3.73 18.26 -27.98
C GLY A 382 5.18 18.71 -28.28
N GLN A 383 5.38 19.81 -29.00
CA GLN A 383 6.68 20.42 -29.24
C GLN A 383 6.99 21.60 -28.31
N TYR A 384 6.01 22.13 -27.60
CA TYR A 384 6.21 23.21 -26.63
C TYR A 384 6.66 22.65 -25.29
N ARG A 385 7.88 23.01 -24.89
CA ARG A 385 8.38 22.65 -23.56
C ARG A 385 7.90 23.70 -22.55
N PHE A 386 7.34 23.24 -21.43
CA PHE A 386 7.04 24.10 -20.29
C PHE A 386 8.34 24.74 -19.77
N PRO A 387 8.40 26.08 -19.63
CA PRO A 387 9.59 26.77 -19.15
C PRO A 387 9.71 26.68 -17.62
N ASP A 388 10.04 25.50 -17.12
CA ASP A 388 10.12 25.18 -15.69
C ASP A 388 11.06 26.14 -14.94
N GLU A 389 12.18 26.52 -15.55
CA GLU A 389 13.13 27.46 -14.95
C GLU A 389 12.57 28.88 -14.73
N LYS A 390 11.47 29.25 -15.39
CA LYS A 390 10.77 30.53 -15.17
C LYS A 390 9.90 30.48 -13.91
N TYR A 391 9.35 29.31 -13.56
CA TYR A 391 8.28 29.19 -12.58
C TYR A 391 8.66 28.42 -11.33
N VAL A 392 9.54 27.41 -11.43
CA VAL A 392 9.82 26.47 -10.36
C VAL A 392 11.27 26.57 -9.91
N ASN A 393 11.50 26.46 -8.61
CA ASN A 393 12.85 26.38 -8.07
C ASN A 393 13.43 25.00 -8.27
N CYS A 394 14.75 24.93 -8.46
CA CYS A 394 15.52 23.71 -8.54
C CYS A 394 16.70 23.81 -7.56
N PHE A 395 16.73 22.96 -6.56
CA PHE A 395 17.76 22.96 -5.52
C PHE A 395 18.65 21.73 -5.66
N PRO A 396 19.98 21.87 -5.49
CA PRO A 396 20.87 20.71 -5.48
C PRO A 396 20.52 19.80 -4.30
N ALA A 397 20.62 18.48 -4.52
CA ALA A 397 20.35 17.46 -3.51
C ALA A 397 21.61 16.61 -3.24
N LYS A 398 21.80 16.23 -1.98
CA LYS A 398 22.88 15.36 -1.52
C LYS A 398 22.32 14.24 -0.66
N LYS A 399 23.04 13.14 -0.59
CA LYS A 399 22.72 12.07 0.34
C LYS A 399 22.48 12.62 1.75
N HIS A 400 21.40 12.17 2.38
CA HIS A 400 20.92 12.56 3.72
C HIS A 400 20.30 13.96 3.83
N ASP A 401 20.14 14.70 2.73
CA ASP A 401 19.26 15.87 2.72
C ASP A 401 17.80 15.45 2.93
N HIS A 402 17.01 16.35 3.53
CA HIS A 402 15.58 16.14 3.74
C HIS A 402 14.79 17.37 3.28
N PHE A 403 13.88 17.16 2.33
CA PHE A 403 13.03 18.19 1.75
C PHE A 403 11.60 17.95 2.21
N LEU A 404 10.99 18.92 2.89
CA LEU A 404 9.60 18.87 3.34
C LEU A 404 8.67 19.37 2.23
N ILE A 405 7.56 18.68 2.02
CA ILE A 405 6.64 18.95 0.90
C ILE A 405 5.20 18.96 1.44
N PRO A 406 4.80 20.01 2.18
CA PRO A 406 3.41 20.15 2.58
C PRO A 406 2.50 20.33 1.36
N ALA A 407 1.28 19.83 1.46
CA ALA A 407 0.28 19.91 0.40
C ALA A 407 0.16 21.34 -0.17
N GLY A 408 -0.03 21.43 -1.48
CA GLY A 408 -0.04 22.71 -2.20
C GLY A 408 1.32 23.19 -2.69
N THR A 409 2.43 22.49 -2.35
CA THR A 409 3.77 22.84 -2.82
C THR A 409 4.06 22.17 -4.16
N VAL A 410 4.40 22.96 -5.18
CA VAL A 410 4.85 22.44 -6.49
C VAL A 410 6.21 21.75 -6.31
N HIS A 411 6.35 20.50 -6.76
CA HIS A 411 7.60 19.75 -6.56
C HIS A 411 7.79 18.60 -7.55
N CYS A 412 9.00 18.10 -7.64
CA CYS A 412 9.36 16.74 -8.08
C CYS A 412 10.83 16.43 -7.79
N GLY A 413 11.16 15.14 -7.70
CA GLY A 413 12.55 14.68 -7.77
C GLY A 413 13.12 14.89 -9.18
N GLY A 414 14.32 15.45 -9.26
CA GLY A 414 15.09 15.52 -10.49
C GLY A 414 15.71 14.16 -10.85
N SER A 415 16.49 14.12 -11.93
CA SER A 415 17.29 12.94 -12.28
C SER A 415 18.44 12.74 -11.29
N ASN A 416 18.99 11.51 -11.26
CA ASN A 416 20.16 11.14 -10.47
C ASN A 416 19.99 11.25 -8.94
N VAL A 417 18.79 11.07 -8.44
CA VAL A 417 18.49 11.04 -7.01
C VAL A 417 17.69 9.77 -6.65
N VAL A 418 17.97 9.22 -5.47
CA VAL A 418 17.18 8.16 -4.86
C VAL A 418 16.52 8.72 -3.61
N VAL A 419 15.21 8.69 -3.58
CA VAL A 419 14.38 9.25 -2.52
C VAL A 419 13.74 8.12 -1.72
N LEU A 420 13.81 8.21 -0.40
CA LEU A 420 12.83 7.58 0.48
C LEU A 420 11.73 8.60 0.72
N GLU A 421 10.59 8.41 0.07
CA GLU A 421 9.40 9.22 0.30
C GLU A 421 8.75 8.83 1.62
N ILE A 422 8.46 9.82 2.43
CA ILE A 422 7.75 9.68 3.70
C ILE A 422 6.48 10.50 3.57
N SER A 423 5.34 9.86 3.45
CA SER A 423 4.09 10.52 3.14
C SER A 423 2.89 10.02 3.94
N ALA A 424 1.82 10.77 3.88
CA ALA A 424 0.58 10.55 4.58
C ALA A 424 -0.57 10.40 3.59
N THR A 425 -0.75 9.22 3.00
CA THR A 425 -1.93 8.96 2.17
C THR A 425 -2.18 7.47 1.99
N PRO A 426 -3.44 7.02 2.00
CA PRO A 426 -3.76 5.64 1.63
C PRO A 426 -3.78 5.42 0.10
N TYR A 427 -3.75 6.50 -0.70
CA TYR A 427 -3.77 6.46 -2.17
C TYR A 427 -2.95 7.61 -2.74
N ILE A 428 -2.45 7.46 -3.96
CA ILE A 428 -1.67 8.51 -4.63
C ILE A 428 -2.59 9.65 -5.07
N PHE A 429 -2.60 10.76 -4.31
CA PHE A 429 -3.28 11.99 -4.70
C PHE A 429 -2.29 13.01 -5.24
N THR A 430 -1.87 12.78 -6.47
CA THR A 430 -0.86 13.57 -7.16
C THR A 430 -1.48 14.24 -8.39
N PHE A 431 -1.62 15.57 -8.36
CA PHE A 431 -2.00 16.33 -9.54
C PHE A 431 -0.76 16.66 -10.36
N LYS A 432 -0.50 15.86 -11.39
CA LYS A 432 0.60 16.13 -12.32
C LYS A 432 0.30 17.39 -13.10
N LEU A 433 1.27 18.31 -13.10
CA LEU A 433 1.23 19.57 -13.83
C LEU A 433 1.91 19.42 -15.19
N TRP A 434 3.07 18.76 -15.20
CA TRP A 434 3.86 18.52 -16.40
C TRP A 434 4.67 17.23 -16.27
N ASP A 435 4.78 16.48 -17.36
CA ASP A 435 5.53 15.23 -17.40
C ASP A 435 6.63 15.21 -18.46
N TRP A 436 7.33 16.34 -18.61
CA TRP A 436 8.52 16.50 -19.46
C TRP A 436 8.28 16.12 -20.94
N GLY A 437 7.01 16.15 -21.41
CA GLY A 437 6.62 15.76 -22.77
C GLY A 437 6.69 14.26 -23.04
N ARG A 438 6.74 13.41 -21.99
CA ARG A 438 6.84 11.95 -22.10
C ARG A 438 5.48 11.27 -22.28
N VAL A 439 5.51 10.11 -22.94
CA VAL A 439 4.41 9.13 -22.92
C VAL A 439 4.60 8.11 -21.81
N GLY A 440 3.54 7.44 -21.39
CA GLY A 440 3.60 6.33 -20.44
C GLY A 440 4.24 5.08 -21.06
N LEU A 441 4.54 4.08 -20.23
CA LEU A 441 5.02 2.77 -20.68
C LEU A 441 4.02 2.07 -21.63
N ASP A 442 2.75 2.46 -21.57
CA ASP A 442 1.67 2.04 -22.47
C ASP A 442 1.64 2.79 -23.81
N GLY A 443 2.59 3.70 -24.07
CA GLY A 443 2.67 4.55 -25.25
C GLY A 443 1.61 5.65 -25.32
N ARG A 444 0.80 5.86 -24.27
CA ARG A 444 -0.23 6.91 -24.19
C ARG A 444 0.30 8.15 -23.47
N PRO A 445 -0.27 9.35 -23.76
CA PRO A 445 0.01 10.53 -22.95
C PRO A 445 -0.29 10.25 -21.46
N ARG A 446 0.62 10.61 -20.59
CA ARG A 446 0.40 10.46 -19.15
C ARG A 446 -0.68 11.45 -18.69
N PRO A 447 -1.55 11.05 -17.74
CA PRO A 447 -2.58 11.95 -17.25
C PRO A 447 -1.94 13.15 -16.53
N VAL A 448 -2.38 14.37 -16.88
CA VAL A 448 -2.05 15.61 -16.18
C VAL A 448 -3.32 16.28 -15.70
N HIS A 449 -3.27 16.94 -14.56
CA HIS A 449 -4.44 17.45 -13.84
C HIS A 449 -4.29 18.93 -13.53
N ILE A 450 -3.97 19.74 -14.56
CA ILE A 450 -3.65 21.18 -14.43
C ILE A 450 -4.77 21.95 -13.75
N ASP A 451 -6.03 21.66 -14.09
CA ASP A 451 -7.19 22.38 -13.50
C ASP A 451 -7.41 22.04 -12.01
N HIS A 452 -7.09 20.83 -11.58
CA HIS A 452 -7.01 20.47 -10.17
C HIS A 452 -5.80 21.15 -9.51
N GLY A 453 -4.63 21.08 -10.15
CA GLY A 453 -3.40 21.68 -9.65
C GLY A 453 -3.54 23.18 -9.40
N LYS A 454 -4.10 23.93 -10.37
CA LYS A 454 -4.35 25.37 -10.25
C LYS A 454 -5.07 25.76 -8.95
N LYS A 455 -6.01 24.92 -8.48
CA LYS A 455 -6.81 25.20 -7.28
C LYS A 455 -6.06 24.90 -5.97
N ASN A 456 -4.91 24.24 -6.07
CA ASN A 456 -4.18 23.76 -4.91
C ASN A 456 -2.78 24.39 -4.76
N ILE A 457 -2.17 24.89 -5.86
CA ILE A 457 -0.85 25.53 -5.81
C ILE A 457 -0.87 26.72 -4.86
N GLN A 458 0.07 26.74 -3.93
CA GLN A 458 0.31 27.83 -2.99
C GLN A 458 1.47 28.70 -3.49
N LEU A 459 1.16 29.93 -3.95
CA LEU A 459 2.17 30.86 -4.50
C LEU A 459 3.06 31.51 -3.44
N ASP A 460 2.71 31.40 -2.18
CA ASP A 460 3.54 31.85 -1.05
C ASP A 460 4.72 30.92 -0.76
N ARG A 461 4.76 29.72 -1.40
CA ARG A 461 5.88 28.78 -1.32
C ARG A 461 7.02 29.21 -2.25
N THR A 462 7.52 30.45 -2.03
CA THR A 462 8.56 31.07 -2.86
C THR A 462 9.96 30.58 -2.51
N THR A 463 10.97 30.99 -3.26
CA THR A 463 12.37 30.54 -3.11
C THR A 463 12.89 30.74 -1.69
N GLU A 464 12.72 31.93 -1.11
CA GLU A 464 13.24 32.21 0.24
C GLU A 464 12.43 31.46 1.30
N TRP A 465 11.09 31.42 1.16
CA TRP A 465 10.24 30.67 2.08
C TRP A 465 10.60 29.17 2.10
N VAL A 466 10.83 28.57 0.93
CA VAL A 466 11.24 27.15 0.79
C VAL A 466 12.58 26.89 1.48
N LYS A 467 13.58 27.74 1.26
CA LYS A 467 14.89 27.59 1.92
C LYS A 467 14.79 27.66 3.45
N GLU A 468 13.96 28.57 3.95
CA GLU A 468 13.82 28.78 5.40
C GLU A 468 12.98 27.70 6.09
N ASN A 469 12.03 27.08 5.38
CA ASN A 469 11.03 26.22 6.00
C ASN A 469 11.08 24.76 5.55
N LEU A 470 11.59 24.43 4.37
CA LEU A 470 11.41 23.11 3.78
C LEU A 470 12.71 22.31 3.55
N ILE A 471 13.86 22.98 3.42
CA ILE A 471 15.12 22.31 3.08
C ILE A 471 15.98 22.12 4.31
N ASN A 472 16.27 20.86 4.67
CA ASN A 472 17.17 20.52 5.78
C ASN A 472 16.83 21.24 7.09
N HIS A 473 15.55 21.35 7.41
CA HIS A 473 15.09 22.01 8.64
C HIS A 473 15.36 21.13 9.86
N VAL A 474 16.65 20.83 10.08
CA VAL A 474 17.12 19.84 11.04
C VAL A 474 17.35 20.50 12.40
N GLN A 475 16.78 19.89 13.44
CA GLN A 475 17.02 20.26 14.84
C GLN A 475 17.71 19.12 15.57
N VAL A 476 18.90 19.34 16.08
CA VAL A 476 19.59 18.40 16.98
C VAL A 476 18.85 18.36 18.32
N LEU A 477 18.44 17.19 18.75
CA LEU A 477 17.71 16.97 20.01
C LEU A 477 18.64 16.42 21.10
N GLU A 478 19.54 15.52 20.73
CA GLU A 478 20.55 14.93 21.60
C GLU A 478 21.81 14.65 20.79
N GLU A 479 22.98 14.83 21.38
CA GLU A 479 24.28 14.52 20.77
C GLU A 479 25.27 14.09 21.82
N THR A 480 25.90 12.92 21.61
CA THR A 480 26.98 12.34 22.41
C THR A 480 28.11 11.89 21.48
N GLU A 481 29.16 11.27 21.99
CA GLU A 481 30.25 10.73 21.17
C GLU A 481 29.82 9.60 20.24
N SER A 482 28.83 8.77 20.64
CA SER A 482 28.39 7.59 19.87
C SER A 482 26.94 7.65 19.40
N TYR A 483 26.20 8.73 19.72
CA TYR A 483 24.80 8.87 19.38
C TYR A 483 24.42 10.31 19.07
N LYS A 484 23.57 10.48 18.01
CA LYS A 484 22.95 11.76 17.70
C LYS A 484 21.50 11.54 17.25
N GLU A 485 20.58 12.26 17.91
CA GLU A 485 19.16 12.33 17.51
C GLU A 485 18.86 13.68 16.87
N GLU A 486 18.28 13.64 15.70
CA GLU A 486 17.87 14.81 14.94
C GLU A 486 16.38 14.72 14.59
N ARG A 487 15.66 15.82 14.72
CA ARG A 487 14.35 16.00 14.15
C ARG A 487 14.52 16.60 12.76
N THR A 488 14.13 15.88 11.71
CA THR A 488 14.38 16.25 10.32
C THR A 488 13.12 16.67 9.56
N GLY A 489 11.95 16.18 9.98
CA GLY A 489 10.66 16.48 9.40
C GLY A 489 9.65 16.87 10.46
N LEU A 490 9.37 18.15 10.62
CA LEU A 490 8.36 18.69 11.50
C LEU A 490 7.88 20.03 10.94
N HIS A 491 7.20 20.00 9.81
CA HIS A 491 6.45 21.15 9.34
C HIS A 491 5.13 21.24 10.11
N GLU A 492 4.69 22.44 10.46
CA GLU A 492 3.48 22.63 11.28
C GLU A 492 2.19 22.10 10.62
N LEU A 493 2.17 22.01 9.29
CA LEU A 493 1.06 21.49 8.50
C LEU A 493 1.02 19.96 8.44
N GLU A 494 2.11 19.28 8.80
CA GLU A 494 2.21 17.82 8.74
C GLU A 494 1.97 17.20 10.11
N PHE A 495 1.29 16.05 10.14
CA PHE A 495 1.07 15.29 11.39
C PHE A 495 2.11 14.20 11.63
N ILE A 496 2.92 13.86 10.63
CA ILE A 496 4.02 12.90 10.76
C ILE A 496 5.25 13.64 11.27
N GLU A 497 5.81 13.15 12.36
CA GLU A 497 7.13 13.57 12.83
C GLU A 497 8.17 12.57 12.33
N THR A 498 9.28 13.08 11.78
CA THR A 498 10.40 12.29 11.30
C THR A 498 11.64 12.60 12.11
N ARG A 499 12.29 11.55 12.62
CA ARG A 499 13.54 11.62 13.36
C ARG A 499 14.61 10.80 12.67
N ARG A 500 15.86 11.27 12.77
CA ARG A 500 17.04 10.56 12.31
C ARG A 500 17.95 10.28 13.49
N HIS A 501 18.34 9.03 13.63
CA HIS A 501 19.23 8.55 14.68
C HIS A 501 20.52 8.06 14.06
N TRP A 502 21.64 8.69 14.46
CA TRP A 502 22.99 8.24 14.14
C TRP A 502 23.59 7.56 15.36
N PHE A 503 24.10 6.35 15.23
CA PHE A 503 24.59 5.57 16.35
C PHE A 503 25.70 4.61 15.98
N GLN A 504 26.63 4.38 16.92
CA GLN A 504 27.70 3.38 16.82
C GLN A 504 27.46 2.25 17.82
N ASP A 505 26.76 2.54 18.92
CA ASP A 505 26.36 1.61 19.97
C ASP A 505 24.86 1.33 19.92
N SER A 506 24.38 0.43 20.77
CA SER A 506 22.95 0.17 20.91
C SER A 506 22.20 1.42 21.39
N ILE A 507 21.04 1.67 20.79
CA ILE A 507 20.12 2.75 21.19
C ILE A 507 18.78 2.18 21.64
N VAL A 508 18.06 2.92 22.49
CA VAL A 508 16.70 2.56 22.91
C VAL A 508 15.72 3.60 22.41
N LEU A 509 14.75 3.14 21.63
CA LEU A 509 13.68 3.99 21.08
C LEU A 509 12.33 3.67 21.72
N GLU A 510 11.42 4.64 21.66
CA GLU A 510 10.04 4.51 22.14
C GLU A 510 9.06 4.72 21.01
N THR A 511 7.94 3.98 21.04
CA THR A 511 6.85 4.15 20.05
C THR A 511 6.05 5.44 20.27
N LYS A 512 6.14 6.05 21.46
CA LYS A 512 5.41 7.27 21.83
C LYS A 512 3.89 7.15 21.68
N GLY A 513 3.37 5.92 21.79
CA GLY A 513 1.93 5.61 21.65
C GLY A 513 1.41 5.66 20.21
N SER A 514 2.29 5.66 19.24
CA SER A 514 2.02 5.58 17.80
C SER A 514 2.75 4.39 17.20
N VAL A 515 2.22 3.81 16.13
CA VAL A 515 3.02 2.95 15.27
C VAL A 515 4.26 3.72 14.79
N ASN A 516 5.41 3.04 14.75
CA ASN A 516 6.61 3.60 14.16
C ASN A 516 6.91 2.89 12.84
N MET A 517 7.22 3.66 11.82
CA MET A 517 7.78 3.17 10.57
C MET A 517 9.22 3.66 10.47
N LEU A 518 10.13 2.72 10.18
CA LEU A 518 11.55 2.98 10.19
C LEU A 518 12.21 2.44 8.92
N ASN A 519 13.35 3.05 8.56
CA ASN A 519 14.22 2.56 7.48
C ASN A 519 15.69 2.71 7.90
N LEU A 520 16.51 1.67 7.65
CA LEU A 520 17.96 1.73 7.85
C LEU A 520 18.60 2.45 6.66
N VAL A 521 18.90 3.73 6.84
CA VAL A 521 19.38 4.62 5.77
C VAL A 521 20.91 4.72 5.69
N GLU A 522 21.62 4.20 6.68
CA GLU A 522 23.09 4.08 6.70
C GLU A 522 23.51 2.88 7.57
N GLY A 523 24.56 2.16 7.16
CA GLY A 523 25.04 0.95 7.83
C GLY A 523 24.69 -0.31 7.04
N ASP A 524 25.19 -1.45 7.46
CA ASP A 524 25.01 -2.73 6.75
C ASP A 524 23.73 -3.45 7.22
N ALA A 525 23.60 -3.62 8.54
CA ALA A 525 22.44 -4.24 9.19
C ALA A 525 22.28 -3.74 10.64
N ALA A 526 21.10 -3.98 11.20
CA ALA A 526 20.80 -3.73 12.62
C ALA A 526 19.87 -4.80 13.17
N VAL A 527 19.92 -5.05 14.48
CA VAL A 527 19.00 -5.95 15.19
C VAL A 527 18.09 -5.14 16.09
N ILE A 528 16.80 -5.39 15.97
CA ILE A 528 15.77 -4.85 16.85
C ILE A 528 15.50 -5.89 17.93
N GLU A 529 15.65 -5.51 19.19
CA GLU A 529 15.54 -6.38 20.35
C GLU A 529 14.44 -5.91 21.31
N SER A 530 13.73 -6.87 21.87
CA SER A 530 12.75 -6.61 22.92
C SER A 530 13.44 -6.22 24.22
N MET A 531 12.89 -5.22 24.92
CA MET A 531 13.37 -4.82 26.26
C MET A 531 12.92 -5.77 27.37
N ASP A 532 11.88 -6.56 27.13
CA ASP A 532 11.23 -7.46 28.10
C ASP A 532 11.16 -8.93 27.65
N GLY A 533 11.77 -9.25 26.50
CA GLY A 533 11.76 -10.60 25.92
C GLY A 533 10.43 -10.97 25.24
N SER A 534 9.58 -10.01 24.93
CA SER A 534 8.26 -10.25 24.32
C SER A 534 8.33 -10.72 22.86
N PHE A 535 9.43 -10.45 22.16
CA PHE A 535 9.69 -10.96 20.79
C PHE A 535 11.16 -11.34 20.61
N ALA A 536 11.42 -12.22 19.63
CA ALA A 536 12.76 -12.64 19.25
C ALA A 536 13.51 -11.50 18.52
N PRO A 537 14.86 -11.44 18.60
CA PRO A 537 15.62 -10.47 17.83
C PRO A 537 15.24 -10.47 16.35
N TYR A 538 15.02 -9.28 15.79
CA TYR A 538 14.60 -9.06 14.41
C TYR A 538 15.69 -8.28 13.67
N GLU A 539 16.25 -8.88 12.62
CA GLU A 539 17.33 -8.30 11.82
C GLU A 539 16.75 -7.51 10.64
N VAL A 540 17.34 -6.36 10.36
CA VAL A 540 17.03 -5.50 9.21
C VAL A 540 18.32 -5.07 8.52
N HIS A 541 18.26 -4.85 7.21
CA HIS A 541 19.39 -4.48 6.37
C HIS A 541 19.23 -3.08 5.76
N TYR A 542 20.30 -2.56 5.18
CA TYR A 542 20.28 -1.26 4.50
C TYR A 542 19.15 -1.15 3.48
N GLY A 543 18.40 -0.06 3.56
CA GLY A 543 17.28 0.25 2.70
C GLY A 543 15.97 -0.46 3.07
N GLU A 544 15.96 -1.35 4.07
CA GLU A 544 14.75 -2.05 4.47
C GLU A 544 13.85 -1.18 5.35
N THR A 545 12.59 -1.04 4.92
CA THR A 545 11.53 -0.45 5.74
C THR A 545 10.93 -1.50 6.67
N PHE A 546 10.77 -1.17 7.94
CA PHE A 546 10.13 -2.03 8.93
C PHE A 546 9.18 -1.26 9.84
N ILE A 547 8.22 -1.97 10.39
CA ILE A 547 7.17 -1.43 11.24
C ILE A 547 7.34 -1.95 12.66
N VAL A 548 7.30 -1.04 13.65
CA VAL A 548 7.23 -1.37 15.06
C VAL A 548 5.84 -0.99 15.58
N PRO A 549 4.99 -1.98 15.93
CA PRO A 549 3.66 -1.75 16.47
C PRO A 549 3.65 -0.90 17.74
N ALA A 550 2.66 -0.05 17.89
CA ALA A 550 2.55 0.88 19.03
C ALA A 550 2.58 0.17 20.39
N GLN A 551 2.02 -1.04 20.50
CA GLN A 551 1.96 -1.80 21.75
C GLN A 551 3.33 -2.27 22.29
N ILE A 552 4.38 -2.29 21.45
CA ILE A 552 5.76 -2.66 21.86
C ILE A 552 6.32 -1.65 22.85
N LYS A 553 5.94 -0.39 22.74
CA LYS A 553 6.33 0.75 23.62
C LYS A 553 7.80 1.11 23.56
N LYS A 554 8.71 0.17 23.91
CA LYS A 554 10.16 0.37 23.90
C LYS A 554 10.88 -0.79 23.24
N TYR A 555 11.90 -0.48 22.46
CA TYR A 555 12.74 -1.46 21.78
C TYR A 555 14.17 -0.96 21.67
N LYS A 556 15.11 -1.90 21.61
CA LYS A 556 16.53 -1.61 21.45
C LYS A 556 16.94 -1.87 20.02
N ILE A 557 17.77 -1.03 19.44
CA ILE A 557 18.40 -1.24 18.13
C ILE A 557 19.90 -1.33 18.33
N THR A 558 20.49 -2.42 17.84
CA THR A 558 21.93 -2.70 17.91
C THR A 558 22.50 -2.77 16.49
N PRO A 559 23.53 -1.97 16.14
CA PRO A 559 24.14 -2.04 14.82
C PRO A 559 24.88 -3.36 14.62
N LEU A 560 24.85 -3.92 13.41
CA LEU A 560 25.60 -5.10 12.98
C LEU A 560 26.50 -4.74 11.78
N PRO A 561 27.71 -4.19 12.01
CA PRO A 561 28.60 -3.84 10.92
C PRO A 561 29.22 -5.09 10.27
N GLU A 562 29.27 -5.12 8.94
CA GLU A 562 30.11 -6.07 8.21
C GLU A 562 31.60 -5.65 8.38
N GLY A 563 32.32 -6.33 9.29
CA GLY A 563 33.73 -6.06 9.56
C GLY A 563 34.04 -5.78 11.03
N LYS A 564 35.32 -5.45 11.33
CA LYS A 564 35.80 -5.29 12.70
C LYS A 564 35.77 -3.86 13.22
N GLU A 565 35.57 -2.89 12.37
CA GLU A 565 35.54 -1.47 12.80
C GLU A 565 34.10 -0.99 13.03
N PRO A 566 33.85 -0.26 14.11
CA PRO A 566 32.55 0.33 14.35
C PRO A 566 32.25 1.35 13.24
N LYS A 567 31.15 1.10 12.49
CA LYS A 567 30.62 2.05 11.52
C LYS A 567 29.45 2.78 12.15
N VAL A 568 29.28 4.04 11.79
CA VAL A 568 28.06 4.78 12.13
C VAL A 568 26.89 4.20 11.35
N SER A 569 25.84 3.82 12.05
CA SER A 569 24.56 3.45 11.46
C SER A 569 23.58 4.63 11.55
N GLY A 570 22.67 4.71 10.57
CA GLY A 570 21.64 5.74 10.52
C GLY A 570 20.25 5.14 10.30
N ILE A 571 19.29 5.52 11.11
CA ILE A 571 17.88 5.12 10.98
C ILE A 571 16.99 6.36 10.92
N ILE A 572 16.06 6.34 9.96
CA ILE A 572 14.91 7.24 9.95
C ILE A 572 13.77 6.56 10.70
N GLN A 573 13.11 7.31 11.59
CA GLN A 573 11.92 6.91 12.33
C GLN A 573 10.80 7.91 12.07
N ALA A 574 9.66 7.44 11.57
CA ALA A 574 8.45 8.24 11.41
C ALA A 574 7.33 7.74 12.33
N TYR A 575 6.59 8.66 12.90
CA TYR A 575 5.42 8.40 13.76
C TYR A 575 4.44 9.58 13.73
N VAL A 576 3.18 9.34 14.13
CA VAL A 576 2.18 10.41 14.28
C VAL A 576 2.39 11.12 15.63
N ARG A 577 2.52 12.46 15.59
CA ARG A 577 2.66 13.29 16.81
C ARG A 577 1.34 13.57 17.53
#